data_876a0403313c9273836109c762518ce2
#
_entry.id   876a0403313c9273836109c762518ce2
#
_cell.length_a   1.000
_cell.length_b   1.000
_cell.length_c   1.000
_cell.angle_alpha   90.00
_cell.angle_beta   90.00
_cell.angle_gamma   90.00
#
_symmetry.space_group_name_H-M   'P 1'
#
loop_
_entity.id
_entity.type
_entity.pdbx_description
1 polymer ?
#
loop_
_entity_poly.entity_id
_entity_poly.type
_entity_poly.pdbx_seq_one_letter_code
_entity_poly.pdbx_strand_id
1 'polypeptide(L)'
;TYDCSPVIDSDGTLLGRTRMVHITDYPCFHEQGYYAPGDTGAPVFETSVGRVGVSIRYDRHYPEYMRALVVAGAEIVVVPQAGAIDEWPEGLYEAELRVAAIQNGYFTALCNRVGREECLDFAGESFVCAPDGRVVARAPKFEDSILFADVDLAEAAESHARKLFLRDRRPDLYAEWLSR
;
A
#
# COMPACT_ATOMS: atom_id res chain seq x y z
N THR A 1 -6.46 -9.57 -18.70
CA THR A 1 -5.30 -9.74 -17.80
C THR A 1 -5.44 -8.74 -16.65
N TYR A 2 -4.93 -9.09 -15.48
CA TYR A 2 -4.94 -8.24 -14.28
C TYR A 2 -3.53 -8.15 -13.72
N ASP A 3 -3.17 -7.00 -13.14
CA ASP A 3 -2.06 -6.93 -12.20
C ASP A 3 -2.54 -7.49 -10.86
N CYS A 4 -1.81 -8.47 -10.31
CA CYS A 4 -2.25 -9.24 -9.15
C CYS A 4 -1.11 -9.47 -8.14
N SER A 5 -1.45 -9.31 -6.86
CA SER A 5 -0.62 -9.73 -5.74
C SER A 5 -1.27 -10.91 -5.01
N PRO A 6 -0.72 -12.13 -5.11
CA PRO A 6 -1.16 -13.25 -4.27
C PRO A 6 -0.66 -13.07 -2.83
N VAL A 7 -1.45 -13.52 -1.86
CA VAL A 7 -1.07 -13.59 -0.45
C VAL A 7 -1.01 -15.06 -0.04
N ILE A 8 0.18 -15.48 0.42
CA ILE A 8 0.50 -16.85 0.79
C ILE A 8 0.90 -16.86 2.26
N ASP A 9 0.28 -17.71 3.05
CA ASP A 9 0.60 -17.85 4.48
C ASP A 9 1.87 -18.67 4.72
N SER A 10 2.34 -18.69 5.94
CA SER A 10 3.59 -19.33 6.37
C SER A 10 3.64 -20.84 6.09
N ASP A 11 2.49 -21.50 5.99
CA ASP A 11 2.37 -22.93 5.64
C ASP A 11 2.32 -23.19 4.12
N GLY A 12 2.41 -22.13 3.29
CA GLY A 12 2.30 -22.19 1.83
C GLY A 12 0.87 -22.14 1.29
N THR A 13 -0.14 -21.98 2.14
CA THR A 13 -1.54 -21.85 1.71
C THR A 13 -1.76 -20.52 1.00
N LEU A 14 -2.29 -20.55 -0.22
CA LEU A 14 -2.76 -19.37 -0.92
C LEU A 14 -4.07 -18.88 -0.29
N LEU A 15 -4.00 -17.76 0.46
CA LEU A 15 -5.18 -17.16 1.11
C LEU A 15 -6.07 -16.42 0.11
N GLY A 16 -5.48 -15.88 -0.94
CA GLY A 16 -6.19 -15.16 -1.98
C GLY A 16 -5.28 -14.24 -2.78
N ARG A 17 -5.89 -13.26 -3.44
CA ARG A 17 -5.17 -12.28 -4.26
C ARG A 17 -5.88 -10.93 -4.24
N THR A 18 -5.09 -9.88 -4.30
CA THR A 18 -5.54 -8.52 -4.63
C THR A 18 -5.31 -8.26 -6.11
N ARG A 19 -6.23 -7.62 -6.79
CA ARG A 19 -6.07 -7.11 -8.14
C ARG A 19 -6.00 -5.58 -8.09
N MET A 20 -5.04 -4.99 -8.79
CA MET A 20 -4.91 -3.53 -8.89
C MET A 20 -6.18 -2.93 -9.47
N VAL A 21 -6.81 -1.99 -8.75
CA VAL A 21 -8.10 -1.41 -9.11
C VAL A 21 -7.93 -0.24 -10.08
N HIS A 22 -6.97 0.64 -9.79
CA HIS A 22 -6.72 1.85 -10.57
C HIS A 22 -5.52 1.64 -11.48
N ILE A 23 -5.77 1.53 -12.78
CA ILE A 23 -4.74 1.21 -13.77
C ILE A 23 -4.14 2.50 -14.33
N THR A 24 -2.81 2.59 -14.35
CA THR A 24 -2.08 3.76 -14.85
C THR A 24 -2.10 3.87 -16.37
N ASP A 25 -2.14 5.11 -16.88
CA ASP A 25 -1.93 5.42 -18.29
C ASP A 25 -1.24 6.77 -18.46
N TYR A 26 0.08 6.78 -18.44
CA TYR A 26 0.94 7.94 -18.70
C TYR A 26 2.29 7.49 -19.27
N PRO A 27 3.14 8.42 -19.77
CA PRO A 27 4.38 8.06 -20.46
C PRO A 27 5.22 7.02 -19.69
N CYS A 28 5.66 5.99 -20.38
CA CYS A 28 6.36 4.79 -19.90
C CYS A 28 5.51 3.82 -19.04
N PHE A 29 4.26 4.16 -18.69
CA PHE A 29 3.35 3.33 -17.89
C PHE A 29 1.96 3.23 -18.55
N HIS A 30 1.91 2.64 -19.76
CA HIS A 30 0.67 2.46 -20.53
C HIS A 30 -0.05 1.16 -20.17
N GLU A 31 -0.34 0.99 -18.87
CA GLU A 31 -0.87 -0.26 -18.33
C GLU A 31 -2.33 -0.52 -18.72
N GLN A 32 -3.12 0.54 -18.98
CA GLN A 32 -4.50 0.38 -19.47
C GLN A 32 -4.59 -0.34 -20.82
N GLY A 33 -3.50 -0.40 -21.57
CA GLY A 33 -3.43 -1.13 -22.84
C GLY A 33 -3.48 -2.65 -22.68
N TYR A 34 -3.19 -3.21 -21.47
CA TYR A 34 -3.08 -4.66 -21.25
C TYR A 34 -3.63 -5.16 -19.92
N TYR A 35 -3.86 -4.30 -18.92
CA TYR A 35 -4.54 -4.66 -17.67
C TYR A 35 -5.98 -4.15 -17.64
N ALA A 36 -6.88 -4.96 -17.12
CA ALA A 36 -8.22 -4.55 -16.74
C ALA A 36 -8.23 -4.08 -15.28
N PRO A 37 -9.09 -3.10 -14.93
CA PRO A 37 -9.33 -2.72 -13.54
C PRO A 37 -9.70 -3.93 -12.68
N GLY A 38 -9.15 -4.00 -11.48
CA GLY A 38 -9.40 -5.08 -10.54
C GLY A 38 -10.84 -5.09 -10.03
N ASP A 39 -11.34 -6.27 -9.74
CA ASP A 39 -12.71 -6.53 -9.28
C ASP A 39 -12.77 -7.21 -7.90
N THR A 40 -11.63 -7.28 -7.19
CA THR A 40 -11.55 -7.88 -5.85
C THR A 40 -11.90 -6.92 -4.71
N GLY A 41 -12.14 -5.66 -5.02
CA GLY A 41 -12.26 -4.60 -4.00
C GLY A 41 -10.94 -4.39 -3.26
N ALA A 42 -11.03 -4.11 -1.96
CA ALA A 42 -9.88 -3.93 -1.06
C ALA A 42 -9.83 -5.07 -0.02
N PRO A 43 -9.43 -6.31 -0.43
CA PRO A 43 -9.44 -7.46 0.46
C PRO A 43 -8.34 -7.35 1.52
N VAL A 44 -8.64 -7.89 2.71
CA VAL A 44 -7.70 -8.06 3.81
C VAL A 44 -7.65 -9.55 4.14
N PHE A 45 -6.45 -10.07 4.29
CA PHE A 45 -6.20 -11.50 4.49
C PHE A 45 -5.77 -11.74 5.93
N GLU A 46 -6.46 -12.68 6.59
CA GLU A 46 -6.03 -13.17 7.90
C GLU A 46 -4.89 -14.17 7.69
N THR A 47 -3.71 -13.78 8.13
CA THR A 47 -2.50 -14.62 8.09
C THR A 47 -2.16 -15.12 9.48
N SER A 48 -1.26 -16.09 9.57
CA SER A 48 -0.74 -16.61 10.85
C SER A 48 -0.05 -15.55 11.73
N VAL A 49 0.31 -14.37 11.17
CA VAL A 49 1.03 -13.30 11.87
C VAL A 49 0.26 -11.98 11.97
N GLY A 50 -0.94 -11.89 11.39
CA GLY A 50 -1.78 -10.69 11.45
C GLY A 50 -2.57 -10.45 10.18
N ARG A 51 -3.32 -9.34 10.13
CA ARG A 51 -4.22 -8.99 9.03
C ARG A 51 -3.51 -8.11 8.02
N VAL A 52 -3.30 -8.65 6.83
CA VAL A 52 -2.53 -8.04 5.75
C VAL A 52 -3.44 -7.52 4.65
N GLY A 53 -3.34 -6.23 4.35
CA GLY A 53 -3.89 -5.63 3.14
C GLY A 53 -2.80 -5.45 2.08
N VAL A 54 -3.19 -5.37 0.81
CA VAL A 54 -2.27 -5.08 -0.28
C VAL A 54 -2.81 -3.92 -1.09
N SER A 55 -1.95 -2.92 -1.35
CA SER A 55 -2.22 -1.80 -2.25
C SER A 55 -1.19 -1.84 -3.38
N ILE A 56 -1.61 -2.24 -4.58
CA ILE A 56 -0.68 -2.41 -5.69
C ILE A 56 -0.40 -1.03 -6.30
N ARG A 57 0.87 -0.61 -6.22
CA ARG A 57 1.42 0.57 -6.89
C ARG A 57 0.47 1.79 -6.86
N TYR A 58 -0.30 2.02 -7.93
CA TYR A 58 -1.12 3.21 -8.17
C TYR A 58 -2.31 3.32 -7.20
N ASP A 59 -2.82 2.20 -6.68
CA ASP A 59 -3.93 2.18 -5.71
C ASP A 59 -3.63 3.00 -4.44
N ARG A 60 -2.35 3.15 -4.05
CA ARG A 60 -1.96 3.94 -2.87
C ARG A 60 -2.29 5.43 -2.98
N HIS A 61 -2.41 5.96 -4.21
CA HIS A 61 -2.77 7.36 -4.45
C HIS A 61 -4.25 7.66 -4.13
N TYR A 62 -5.06 6.62 -3.97
CA TYR A 62 -6.49 6.74 -3.72
C TYR A 62 -6.79 6.57 -2.22
N PRO A 63 -7.05 7.69 -1.49
CA PRO A 63 -7.35 7.63 -0.07
C PRO A 63 -8.54 6.73 0.26
N GLU A 64 -9.50 6.59 -0.66
CA GLU A 64 -10.66 5.71 -0.55
C GLU A 64 -10.22 4.24 -0.47
N TYR A 65 -9.30 3.81 -1.34
CA TYR A 65 -8.78 2.45 -1.34
C TYR A 65 -7.99 2.17 -0.05
N MET A 66 -7.08 3.07 0.32
CA MET A 66 -6.29 2.97 1.54
C MET A 66 -7.20 2.97 2.79
N ARG A 67 -8.29 3.75 2.77
CA ARG A 67 -9.29 3.75 3.85
C ARG A 67 -10.10 2.46 3.88
N ALA A 68 -10.45 1.89 2.74
CA ALA A 68 -11.19 0.63 2.67
C ALA A 68 -10.41 -0.51 3.35
N LEU A 69 -9.09 -0.58 3.16
CA LEU A 69 -8.24 -1.59 3.80
C LEU A 69 -8.31 -1.55 5.33
N VAL A 70 -8.27 -0.36 5.96
CA VAL A 70 -8.40 -0.29 7.42
C VAL A 70 -9.82 -0.61 7.89
N VAL A 71 -10.84 -0.22 7.13
CA VAL A 71 -12.24 -0.57 7.45
C VAL A 71 -12.46 -2.07 7.38
N ALA A 72 -11.78 -2.75 6.45
CA ALA A 72 -11.74 -4.22 6.36
C ALA A 72 -10.84 -4.87 7.43
N GLY A 73 -10.11 -4.08 8.23
CA GLY A 73 -9.38 -4.56 9.40
C GLY A 73 -7.86 -4.71 9.23
N ALA A 74 -7.26 -4.23 8.15
CA ALA A 74 -5.81 -4.33 7.93
C ALA A 74 -5.01 -3.76 9.11
N GLU A 75 -3.97 -4.47 9.54
CA GLU A 75 -2.98 -4.05 10.54
C GLU A 75 -1.68 -3.62 9.89
N ILE A 76 -1.41 -4.19 8.73
CA ILE A 76 -0.31 -3.79 7.84
C ILE A 76 -0.81 -3.76 6.39
N VAL A 77 -0.37 -2.78 5.63
CA VAL A 77 -0.61 -2.67 4.18
C VAL A 77 0.72 -2.74 3.44
N VAL A 78 0.87 -3.79 2.63
CA VAL A 78 2.04 -3.97 1.76
C VAL A 78 1.76 -3.30 0.42
N VAL A 79 2.75 -2.56 -0.08
CA VAL A 79 2.68 -1.80 -1.34
C VAL A 79 3.78 -2.28 -2.28
N PRO A 80 3.54 -3.34 -3.06
CA PRO A 80 4.46 -3.71 -4.14
C PRO A 80 4.36 -2.69 -5.26
N GLN A 81 5.53 -2.20 -5.74
CA GLN A 81 5.56 -1.24 -6.83
C GLN A 81 6.85 -1.28 -7.66
N ALA A 82 6.76 -0.67 -8.84
CA ALA A 82 7.86 -0.25 -9.69
C ALA A 82 7.77 1.28 -9.88
N GLY A 83 8.04 2.02 -8.81
CA GLY A 83 8.06 3.49 -8.81
C GLY A 83 9.39 4.02 -9.34
N ALA A 84 9.35 4.81 -10.42
CA ALA A 84 10.52 5.34 -11.07
C ALA A 84 11.06 6.61 -10.38
N ILE A 85 12.33 6.90 -10.64
CA ILE A 85 12.95 8.17 -10.28
C ILE A 85 12.29 9.27 -11.10
N ASP A 86 12.08 10.43 -10.48
CA ASP A 86 11.46 11.61 -11.12
C ASP A 86 10.01 11.39 -11.64
N GLU A 87 9.40 10.24 -11.35
CA GLU A 87 7.97 10.01 -11.63
C GLU A 87 7.08 11.00 -10.86
N TRP A 88 7.46 11.26 -9.61
CA TRP A 88 6.81 12.23 -8.71
C TRP A 88 7.85 13.11 -8.02
N PRO A 89 7.44 14.26 -7.42
CA PRO A 89 8.33 15.07 -6.63
C PRO A 89 9.07 14.28 -5.54
N GLU A 90 10.31 14.62 -5.28
CA GLU A 90 11.13 13.96 -4.27
C GLU A 90 10.41 13.89 -2.92
N GLY A 91 10.48 12.73 -2.26
CA GLY A 91 9.85 12.47 -0.97
C GLY A 91 8.35 12.15 -1.01
N LEU A 92 7.68 12.25 -2.17
CA LEU A 92 6.24 12.04 -2.24
C LEU A 92 5.83 10.61 -1.89
N TYR A 93 6.55 9.59 -2.33
CA TYR A 93 6.28 8.20 -1.97
C TYR A 93 6.28 7.97 -0.47
N GLU A 94 7.26 8.56 0.24
CA GLU A 94 7.32 8.49 1.69
C GLU A 94 6.17 9.27 2.33
N ALA A 95 5.92 10.49 1.88
CA ALA A 95 4.87 11.34 2.44
C ALA A 95 3.49 10.69 2.35
N GLU A 96 3.13 10.12 1.21
CA GLU A 96 1.85 9.42 1.02
C GLU A 96 1.67 8.26 2.00
N LEU A 97 2.68 7.39 2.13
CA LEU A 97 2.56 6.20 2.98
C LEU A 97 2.64 6.53 4.47
N ARG A 98 3.39 7.56 4.86
CA ARG A 98 3.38 8.10 6.22
C ARG A 98 2.02 8.68 6.59
N VAL A 99 1.41 9.45 5.67
CA VAL A 99 0.05 9.99 5.86
C VAL A 99 -0.97 8.87 5.89
N ALA A 100 -0.89 7.89 4.99
CA ALA A 100 -1.78 6.73 5.00
C ALA A 100 -1.68 5.95 6.32
N ALA A 101 -0.46 5.73 6.83
CA ALA A 101 -0.24 5.05 8.10
C ALA A 101 -0.91 5.78 9.28
N ILE A 102 -0.65 7.08 9.45
CA ILE A 102 -1.22 7.84 10.57
C ILE A 102 -2.73 8.05 10.46
N GLN A 103 -3.26 8.24 9.25
CA GLN A 103 -4.71 8.45 9.05
C GLN A 103 -5.54 7.18 9.24
N ASN A 104 -4.92 6.00 9.03
CA ASN A 104 -5.61 4.72 9.08
C ASN A 104 -5.21 3.85 10.29
N GLY A 105 -4.09 4.14 10.93
CA GLY A 105 -3.63 3.38 12.10
C GLY A 105 -3.24 1.95 11.76
N TYR A 106 -2.44 1.78 10.70
CA TYR A 106 -1.81 0.54 10.29
C TYR A 106 -0.34 0.79 9.91
N PHE A 107 0.45 -0.26 9.85
CA PHE A 107 1.77 -0.19 9.22
C PHE A 107 1.64 -0.10 7.71
N THR A 108 2.58 0.60 7.06
CA THR A 108 2.74 0.55 5.60
C THR A 108 4.12 0.02 5.27
N ALA A 109 4.22 -0.86 4.28
CA ALA A 109 5.48 -1.46 3.84
C ALA A 109 5.60 -1.33 2.32
N LEU A 110 6.44 -0.40 1.85
CA LEU A 110 6.75 -0.24 0.44
C LEU A 110 7.82 -1.23 0.01
N CYS A 111 7.51 -2.01 -1.01
CA CYS A 111 8.47 -2.84 -1.74
C CYS A 111 8.68 -2.25 -3.13
N ASN A 112 9.73 -1.46 -3.31
CA ASN A 112 10.01 -0.81 -4.58
C ASN A 112 11.10 -1.54 -5.37
N ARG A 113 10.95 -1.54 -6.68
CA ARG A 113 11.90 -2.10 -7.62
C ARG A 113 13.22 -1.34 -7.64
N VAL A 114 14.30 -2.05 -7.94
CA VAL A 114 15.63 -1.50 -8.28
C VAL A 114 15.96 -1.89 -9.73
N GLY A 115 16.67 -1.02 -10.42
CA GLY A 115 17.23 -1.32 -11.75
C GLY A 115 16.91 -0.27 -12.79
N ARG A 116 17.28 -0.56 -14.02
CA ARG A 116 17.15 0.34 -15.17
C ARG A 116 16.44 -0.35 -16.31
N GLU A 117 15.54 0.38 -16.95
CA GLU A 117 14.91 0.03 -18.21
C GLU A 117 15.23 1.09 -19.29
N GLU A 118 14.72 0.91 -20.50
CA GLU A 118 15.00 1.80 -21.61
C GLU A 118 14.61 3.27 -21.31
N CYS A 119 13.47 3.49 -20.65
CA CYS A 119 12.94 4.82 -20.35
C CYS A 119 12.74 5.10 -18.84
N LEU A 120 13.11 4.17 -17.97
CA LEU A 120 12.85 4.28 -16.52
C LEU A 120 14.06 3.81 -15.70
N ASP A 121 14.36 4.57 -14.65
CA ASP A 121 15.29 4.19 -13.59
C ASP A 121 14.52 3.99 -12.27
N PHE A 122 14.84 2.93 -11.52
CA PHE A 122 14.19 2.57 -10.26
C PHE A 122 15.21 2.59 -9.13
N ALA A 123 14.98 3.44 -8.14
CA ALA A 123 15.93 3.64 -7.04
C ALA A 123 15.83 2.62 -5.90
N GLY A 124 14.75 1.85 -5.83
CA GLY A 124 14.47 1.03 -4.65
C GLY A 124 13.96 1.88 -3.50
N GLU A 125 14.77 2.08 -2.47
CA GLU A 125 14.41 2.81 -1.25
C GLU A 125 13.13 2.28 -0.59
N SER A 126 12.93 0.97 -0.61
CA SER A 126 11.84 0.32 0.13
C SER A 126 11.88 0.73 1.60
N PHE A 127 10.72 0.90 2.22
CA PHE A 127 10.65 1.34 3.62
C PHE A 127 9.39 0.84 4.33
N VAL A 128 9.44 0.87 5.66
CA VAL A 128 8.32 0.54 6.54
C VAL A 128 7.98 1.75 7.40
N CYS A 129 6.69 2.11 7.48
CA CYS A 129 6.19 3.12 8.40
C CYS A 129 5.30 2.51 9.47
N ALA A 130 5.43 3.02 10.69
CA ALA A 130 4.56 2.69 11.81
C ALA A 130 3.22 3.49 11.76
N PRO A 131 2.21 3.07 12.55
CA PRO A 131 0.90 3.71 12.61
C PRO A 131 0.89 5.17 13.08
N ASP A 132 1.99 5.66 13.63
CA ASP A 132 2.21 7.06 14.00
C ASP A 132 2.87 7.90 12.88
N GLY A 133 3.17 7.28 11.73
CA GLY A 133 3.80 7.90 10.58
C GLY A 133 5.34 7.99 10.64
N ARG A 134 6.01 7.43 11.68
CA ARG A 134 7.48 7.34 11.69
C ARG A 134 7.97 6.26 10.71
N VAL A 135 9.10 6.51 10.06
CA VAL A 135 9.80 5.47 9.27
C VAL A 135 10.55 4.56 10.23
N VAL A 136 10.21 3.27 10.20
CA VAL A 136 10.82 2.22 11.05
C VAL A 136 12.14 1.73 10.46
N ALA A 137 12.14 1.49 9.15
CA ALA A 137 13.28 0.98 8.42
C ALA A 137 13.24 1.45 6.96
N ARG A 138 14.43 1.55 6.35
CA ARG A 138 14.60 1.96 4.94
C ARG A 138 15.74 1.18 4.30
N ALA A 139 15.53 0.71 3.09
CA ALA A 139 16.56 0.13 2.24
C ALA A 139 17.40 1.23 1.56
N PRO A 140 18.64 0.94 1.16
CA PRO A 140 19.48 1.87 0.41
C PRO A 140 18.92 2.15 -0.99
N LYS A 141 19.37 3.27 -1.59
CA LYS A 141 19.12 3.60 -3.01
C LYS A 141 20.00 2.75 -3.93
N PHE A 142 19.45 2.38 -5.08
CA PHE A 142 20.18 1.73 -6.18
C PHE A 142 20.85 0.41 -5.81
N GLU A 143 20.42 -0.22 -4.74
CA GLU A 143 20.99 -1.46 -4.24
C GLU A 143 19.90 -2.52 -4.15
N ASP A 144 20.14 -3.68 -4.76
CA ASP A 144 19.29 -4.86 -4.61
C ASP A 144 19.53 -5.47 -3.22
N SER A 145 18.52 -5.36 -2.35
CA SER A 145 18.66 -5.69 -0.93
C SER A 145 17.40 -6.25 -0.33
N ILE A 146 17.52 -6.95 0.79
CA ILE A 146 16.42 -7.40 1.63
C ILE A 146 16.35 -6.48 2.85
N LEU A 147 15.22 -5.76 2.99
CA LEU A 147 14.95 -4.94 4.16
C LEU A 147 14.26 -5.77 5.24
N PHE A 148 14.85 -5.83 6.43
CA PHE A 148 14.23 -6.40 7.62
C PHE A 148 13.71 -5.29 8.54
N ALA A 149 12.50 -5.49 9.08
CA ALA A 149 11.92 -4.61 10.09
C ALA A 149 11.10 -5.43 11.08
N ASP A 150 11.43 -5.32 12.35
CA ASP A 150 10.63 -5.89 13.43
C ASP A 150 9.54 -4.87 13.79
N VAL A 151 8.28 -5.30 13.76
CA VAL A 151 7.11 -4.46 14.07
C VAL A 151 6.18 -5.18 15.05
N ASP A 152 5.63 -4.43 15.99
CA ASP A 152 4.57 -4.93 16.87
C ASP A 152 3.21 -4.48 16.33
N LEU A 153 2.45 -5.40 15.75
CA LEU A 153 1.13 -5.10 15.18
C LEU A 153 0.13 -4.58 16.22
N ALA A 154 0.38 -4.78 17.52
CA ALA A 154 -0.45 -4.19 18.57
C ALA A 154 -0.42 -2.65 18.54
N GLU A 155 0.65 -2.01 18.02
CA GLU A 155 0.71 -0.56 17.83
C GLU A 155 -0.42 -0.05 16.91
N ALA A 156 -0.89 -0.87 15.98
CA ALA A 156 -2.01 -0.50 15.12
C ALA A 156 -3.30 -0.27 15.92
N ALA A 157 -3.62 -1.16 16.86
CA ALA A 157 -4.79 -1.03 17.72
C ALA A 157 -4.71 0.18 18.66
N GLU A 158 -3.49 0.52 19.11
CA GLU A 158 -3.21 1.62 20.03
C GLU A 158 -3.08 2.99 19.34
N SER A 159 -3.10 3.03 18.00
CA SER A 159 -2.91 4.24 17.21
C SER A 159 -4.02 5.28 17.45
N HIS A 160 -3.68 6.57 17.23
CA HIS A 160 -4.66 7.66 17.27
C HIS A 160 -5.80 7.46 16.26
N ALA A 161 -5.50 6.92 15.07
CA ALA A 161 -6.52 6.66 14.07
C ALA A 161 -7.57 5.68 14.57
N ARG A 162 -7.17 4.57 15.17
CA ARG A 162 -8.10 3.56 15.71
C ARG A 162 -8.91 4.09 16.88
N LYS A 163 -8.30 4.89 17.74
CA LYS A 163 -8.95 5.45 18.94
C LYS A 163 -9.87 6.63 18.65
N LEU A 164 -9.55 7.44 17.63
CA LEU A 164 -10.24 8.71 17.36
C LEU A 164 -10.82 8.76 15.93
N PHE A 165 -9.98 8.82 14.90
CA PHE A 165 -10.41 9.19 13.53
C PHE A 165 -11.41 8.20 12.92
N LEU A 166 -11.20 6.90 13.11
CA LEU A 166 -12.07 5.88 12.53
C LEU A 166 -13.44 5.81 13.22
N ARG A 167 -13.48 6.07 14.54
CA ARG A 167 -14.71 6.15 15.33
C ARG A 167 -15.59 7.32 14.87
N ASP A 168 -14.96 8.46 14.61
CA ASP A 168 -15.65 9.73 14.34
C ASP A 168 -15.98 9.91 12.84
N ARG A 169 -15.81 8.86 12.02
CA ARG A 169 -16.18 8.87 10.59
C ARG A 169 -17.69 9.07 10.39
N ARG A 170 -18.02 9.72 9.28
CA ARG A 170 -19.40 9.98 8.85
C ARG A 170 -19.70 9.31 7.50
N PRO A 171 -19.78 7.96 7.45
CA PRO A 171 -20.00 7.22 6.20
C PRO A 171 -21.32 7.62 5.51
N ASP A 172 -22.32 8.00 6.27
CA ASP A 172 -23.59 8.54 5.80
C ASP A 172 -23.43 9.77 4.88
N LEU A 173 -22.50 10.66 5.19
CA LEU A 173 -22.21 11.85 4.39
C LEU A 173 -21.25 11.53 3.23
N TYR A 174 -20.27 10.65 3.45
CA TYR A 174 -19.26 10.35 2.44
C TYR A 174 -19.87 9.71 1.19
N ALA A 175 -20.86 8.83 1.35
CA ALA A 175 -21.57 8.22 0.23
C ALA A 175 -22.22 9.27 -0.68
N GLU A 176 -22.78 10.34 -0.12
CA GLU A 176 -23.36 11.44 -0.87
C GLU A 176 -22.29 12.28 -1.59
N TRP A 177 -21.18 12.57 -0.92
CA TRP A 177 -20.14 13.45 -1.45
C TRP A 177 -19.31 12.79 -2.55
N LEU A 178 -19.05 11.49 -2.42
CA LEU A 178 -18.18 10.72 -3.30
C LEU A 178 -18.91 10.07 -4.50
N SER A 179 -20.24 10.18 -4.56
CA SER A 179 -21.05 9.62 -5.66
C SER A 179 -21.30 10.61 -6.82
N ARG A 180 -20.59 11.71 -6.88
CA ARG A 180 -20.78 12.78 -7.88
C ARG A 180 -19.85 12.62 -9.06
#